data_e4948cf09694bdac9449a9dc5f79cd4a
#
_entry.id   e4948cf09694bdac9449a9dc5f79cd4a
#
_cell.length_a   1.000
_cell.length_b   1.000
_cell.length_c   1.000
_cell.angle_alpha   90.00
_cell.angle_beta   90.00
_cell.angle_gamma   90.00
#
_symmetry.space_group_name_H-M   'P 1'
#
loop_
_entity.id
_entity.type
_entity.pdbx_description
1 polymer ?
#
loop_
_entity_poly.entity_id
_entity_poly.type
_entity_poly.pdbx_seq_one_letter_code
_entity_poly.pdbx_strand_id
1 'polypeptide(L)'
;GEPYWDGGYCANPAVFPLFYDCASRDVMLVLLSPLRREGTPHTVQEIDTRIAELGFSAHFMREMRMFAHATAFADRPFIRWGRLERRLHTVRFHMIDSSGLANLERSDTKLLAHGPFLELLREQGRTRGQDWLAQHATAIGRHATLDVQACFT
;
A
#
# COMPACT_ATOMS: atom_id res chain seq x y z
N GLY A 1 30.57 4.64 12.78
CA GLY A 1 29.58 4.34 11.74
C GLY A 1 28.86 5.60 11.31
N GLU A 2 28.41 5.66 10.09
CA GLU A 2 27.63 6.80 9.59
C GLU A 2 26.18 6.71 10.12
N PRO A 3 25.58 7.83 10.51
CA PRO A 3 24.17 7.86 10.92
C PRO A 3 23.25 7.75 9.70
N TYR A 4 22.22 6.92 9.82
CA TYR A 4 21.19 6.74 8.79
C TYR A 4 19.81 6.98 9.36
N TRP A 5 18.92 7.54 8.54
CA TRP A 5 17.50 7.61 8.84
C TRP A 5 16.76 6.37 8.32
N ASP A 6 15.64 6.05 8.94
CA ASP A 6 14.75 5.00 8.45
C ASP A 6 14.24 5.36 7.06
N GLY A 7 14.41 4.42 6.10
CA GLY A 7 13.93 4.57 4.73
C GLY A 7 12.42 4.77 4.61
N GLY A 8 11.65 4.40 5.62
CA GLY A 8 10.21 4.64 5.71
C GLY A 8 9.82 6.13 5.61
N TYR A 9 10.73 7.06 5.95
CA TYR A 9 10.50 8.49 5.75
C TYR A 9 10.56 8.92 4.28
N CYS A 10 11.19 8.13 3.42
CA CYS A 10 11.31 8.41 1.99
C CYS A 10 10.28 7.68 1.16
N ALA A 11 9.92 6.45 1.53
CA ALA A 11 8.93 5.65 0.82
C ALA A 11 8.43 4.50 1.71
N ASN A 12 7.12 4.41 1.94
CA ASN A 12 6.51 3.40 2.81
C ASN A 12 5.11 2.98 2.32
N PRO A 13 5.00 1.90 1.55
CA PRO A 13 6.07 1.16 0.87
C PRO A 13 6.62 1.87 -0.37
N ALA A 14 7.84 1.54 -0.79
CA ALA A 14 8.40 1.93 -2.07
C ALA A 14 7.92 0.97 -3.17
N VAL A 15 7.13 1.43 -4.12
CA VAL A 15 6.55 0.60 -5.19
C VAL A 15 7.31 0.73 -6.51
N PHE A 16 7.84 1.93 -6.83
CA PHE A 16 8.46 2.20 -8.11
C PHE A 16 9.63 1.26 -8.45
N PRO A 17 10.50 0.81 -7.51
CA PRO A 17 11.57 -0.10 -7.86
C PRO A 17 11.04 -1.45 -8.35
N LEU A 18 9.94 -1.94 -7.75
CA LEU A 18 9.28 -3.17 -8.18
C LEU A 18 8.67 -3.02 -9.58
N PHE A 19 8.16 -1.84 -9.88
CA PHE A 19 7.59 -1.54 -11.19
C PHE A 19 8.66 -1.47 -12.28
N TYR A 20 9.79 -0.78 -12.04
CA TYR A 20 10.82 -0.53 -13.07
C TYR A 20 11.83 -1.67 -13.19
N ASP A 21 12.26 -2.26 -12.07
CA ASP A 21 13.44 -3.12 -12.02
C ASP A 21 13.10 -4.61 -11.79
N CYS A 22 11.86 -4.92 -11.40
CA CYS A 22 11.45 -6.30 -11.15
C CYS A 22 10.83 -6.94 -12.39
N ALA A 23 11.21 -8.20 -12.65
CA ALA A 23 10.65 -8.98 -13.75
C ALA A 23 9.19 -9.45 -13.48
N SER A 24 8.78 -9.53 -12.20
CA SER A 24 7.41 -9.91 -11.83
C SER A 24 6.41 -8.90 -12.37
N ARG A 25 5.29 -9.41 -12.84
CA ARG A 25 4.14 -8.58 -13.22
C ARG A 25 3.16 -8.40 -12.07
N ASP A 26 3.20 -9.25 -11.06
CA ASP A 26 2.35 -9.16 -9.88
C ASP A 26 3.08 -8.42 -8.78
N VAL A 27 2.43 -7.40 -8.22
CA VAL A 27 2.91 -6.58 -7.10
C VAL A 27 1.89 -6.67 -5.99
N MET A 28 2.28 -7.25 -4.86
CA MET A 28 1.44 -7.34 -3.66
C MET A 28 1.75 -6.18 -2.73
N LEU A 29 0.76 -5.38 -2.43
CA LEU A 29 0.80 -4.32 -1.42
C LEU A 29 0.29 -4.90 -0.09
N VAL A 30 1.09 -4.79 0.97
CA VAL A 30 0.66 -5.14 2.33
C VAL A 30 0.71 -3.86 3.16
N LEU A 31 -0.46 -3.31 3.46
CA LEU A 31 -0.59 -2.02 4.13
C LEU A 31 -0.92 -2.20 5.60
N LEU A 32 -0.05 -1.68 6.46
CA LEU A 32 -0.23 -1.68 7.91
C LEU A 32 -1.06 -0.48 8.42
N SER A 33 -1.33 0.48 7.55
CA SER A 33 -2.20 1.61 7.85
C SER A 33 -3.34 1.63 6.86
N PRO A 34 -4.58 1.88 7.29
CA PRO A 34 -5.71 1.96 6.39
C PRO A 34 -5.55 3.16 5.45
N LEU A 35 -5.97 2.99 4.19
CA LEU A 35 -5.94 4.06 3.19
C LEU A 35 -6.93 5.20 3.51
N ARG A 36 -8.01 4.88 4.20
CA ARG A 36 -9.04 5.84 4.59
C ARG A 36 -9.19 5.84 6.10
N ARG A 37 -9.33 7.01 6.67
CA ARG A 37 -9.62 7.22 8.08
C ARG A 37 -10.95 7.91 8.23
N GLU A 38 -11.79 7.36 9.06
CA GLU A 38 -13.03 7.99 9.45
C GLU A 38 -12.81 8.99 10.60
N GLY A 39 -13.68 9.97 10.70
CA GLY A 39 -13.67 10.97 11.76
C GLY A 39 -12.64 12.09 11.56
N THR A 40 -12.92 13.21 12.22
CA THR A 40 -12.05 14.38 12.27
C THR A 40 -11.31 14.37 13.61
N PRO A 41 -10.00 14.58 13.67
CA PRO A 41 -9.28 14.67 14.93
C PRO A 41 -9.69 15.95 15.68
N HIS A 42 -9.95 15.83 16.98
CA HIS A 42 -10.42 16.92 17.83
C HIS A 42 -9.43 17.28 18.93
N THR A 43 -8.47 16.42 19.23
CA THR A 43 -7.43 16.67 20.25
C THR A 43 -6.07 16.90 19.58
N VAL A 44 -5.18 17.60 20.27
CA VAL A 44 -3.80 17.84 19.81
C VAL A 44 -3.10 16.51 19.48
N GLN A 45 -3.26 15.51 20.36
CA GLN A 45 -2.64 14.20 20.15
C GLN A 45 -3.19 13.49 18.92
N GLU A 46 -4.49 13.57 18.64
CA GLU A 46 -5.09 13.00 17.43
C GLU A 46 -4.62 13.73 16.17
N ILE A 47 -4.46 15.06 16.27
CA ILE A 47 -3.94 15.88 15.16
C ILE A 47 -2.49 15.51 14.85
N ASP A 48 -1.61 15.46 15.87
CA ASP A 48 -0.21 15.09 15.72
C ASP A 48 -0.07 13.68 15.12
N THR A 49 -0.87 12.75 15.60
CA THR A 49 -0.97 11.40 15.07
C THR A 49 -1.34 11.39 13.59
N ARG A 50 -2.36 12.17 13.21
CA ARG A 50 -2.79 12.27 11.82
C ARG A 50 -1.74 12.91 10.91
N ILE A 51 -1.03 13.92 11.40
CA ILE A 51 0.08 14.57 10.67
C ILE A 51 1.19 13.54 10.42
N ALA A 52 1.57 12.77 11.43
CA ALA A 52 2.59 11.72 11.28
C ALA A 52 2.15 10.63 10.28
N GLU A 53 0.91 10.17 10.33
CA GLU A 53 0.37 9.19 9.39
C GLU A 53 0.37 9.72 7.95
N LEU A 54 -0.07 10.95 7.75
CA LEU A 54 -0.07 11.59 6.43
C LEU A 54 1.36 11.75 5.89
N GLY A 55 2.30 12.19 6.73
CA GLY A 55 3.71 12.29 6.36
C GLY A 55 4.29 10.94 5.93
N PHE A 56 4.02 9.88 6.68
CA PHE A 56 4.53 8.54 6.39
C PHE A 56 3.94 7.91 5.12
N SER A 57 2.68 8.22 4.80
CA SER A 57 1.99 7.65 3.64
C SER A 57 2.07 8.53 2.38
N ALA A 58 2.50 9.78 2.50
CA ALA A 58 2.43 10.77 1.42
C ALA A 58 3.15 10.34 0.14
N HIS A 59 4.35 9.77 0.26
CA HIS A 59 5.15 9.30 -0.88
C HIS A 59 4.47 8.12 -1.58
N PHE A 60 4.02 7.13 -0.83
CA PHE A 60 3.27 6.00 -1.35
C PHE A 60 1.99 6.43 -2.07
N MET A 61 1.19 7.28 -1.44
CA MET A 61 -0.06 7.79 -2.05
C MET A 61 0.19 8.57 -3.33
N ARG A 62 1.24 9.39 -3.35
CA ARG A 62 1.66 10.11 -4.55
C ARG A 62 2.09 9.16 -5.66
N GLU A 63 2.87 8.16 -5.33
CA GLU A 63 3.36 7.16 -6.27
C GLU A 63 2.21 6.36 -6.88
N MET A 64 1.28 5.87 -6.06
CA MET A 64 0.12 5.12 -6.53
C MET A 64 -0.82 5.97 -7.39
N ARG A 65 -1.01 7.26 -7.07
CA ARG A 65 -1.73 8.20 -7.93
C ARG A 65 -1.05 8.39 -9.28
N MET A 66 0.28 8.47 -9.30
CA MET A 66 1.02 8.55 -10.56
C MET A 66 0.81 7.30 -11.42
N PHE A 67 0.82 6.09 -10.82
CA PHE A 67 0.49 4.87 -11.54
C PHE A 67 -0.94 4.88 -12.08
N ALA A 68 -1.93 5.29 -11.27
CA ALA A 68 -3.32 5.40 -11.69
C ALA A 68 -3.50 6.33 -12.90
N HIS A 69 -2.94 7.54 -12.82
CA HIS A 69 -3.01 8.50 -13.92
C HIS A 69 -2.23 8.05 -15.16
N ALA A 70 -1.05 7.46 -14.99
CA ALA A 70 -0.25 6.96 -16.11
C ALA A 70 -0.95 5.83 -16.85
N THR A 71 -1.60 4.91 -16.13
CA THR A 71 -2.40 3.84 -16.73
C THR A 71 -3.61 4.43 -17.49
N ALA A 72 -4.36 5.33 -16.87
CA ALA A 72 -5.48 6.00 -17.53
C ALA A 72 -5.07 6.81 -18.78
N PHE A 73 -3.87 7.39 -18.76
CA PHE A 73 -3.31 8.08 -19.93
C PHE A 73 -2.92 7.10 -21.03
N ALA A 74 -2.27 5.98 -20.68
CA ALA A 74 -1.84 4.95 -21.62
C ALA A 74 -3.02 4.22 -22.30
N ASP A 75 -4.19 4.17 -21.66
CA ASP A 75 -5.42 3.56 -22.20
C ASP A 75 -6.07 4.41 -23.31
N ARG A 76 -5.58 5.62 -23.58
CA ARG A 76 -6.17 6.47 -24.62
C ARG A 76 -5.90 5.90 -26.01
N PRO A 77 -6.90 5.95 -26.93
CA PRO A 77 -6.70 5.54 -28.31
C PRO A 77 -5.63 6.44 -28.97
N PHE A 78 -4.86 5.88 -29.90
CA PHE A 78 -3.78 6.52 -30.64
C PHE A 78 -2.43 6.69 -29.93
N ILE A 79 -2.26 6.23 -28.69
CA ILE A 79 -0.94 6.19 -28.06
C ILE A 79 -0.18 4.96 -28.56
N ARG A 80 1.02 5.17 -29.10
CA ARG A 80 1.94 4.07 -29.44
C ARG A 80 2.54 3.52 -28.16
N TRP A 81 2.38 2.23 -27.95
CA TRP A 81 2.90 1.56 -26.76
C TRP A 81 4.41 1.38 -26.85
N GLY A 82 5.14 2.16 -26.07
CA GLY A 82 6.53 1.95 -25.76
C GLY A 82 6.71 0.88 -24.67
N ARG A 83 7.92 0.80 -24.13
CA ARG A 83 8.26 -0.15 -23.06
C ARG A 83 7.50 0.17 -21.77
N LEU A 84 7.35 1.45 -21.44
CA LEU A 84 6.67 1.92 -20.23
C LEU A 84 5.17 1.63 -20.29
N GLU A 85 4.53 1.99 -21.39
CA GLU A 85 3.09 1.77 -21.57
C GLU A 85 2.75 0.27 -21.49
N ARG A 86 3.54 -0.58 -22.15
CA ARG A 86 3.37 -2.03 -22.02
C ARG A 86 3.53 -2.51 -20.57
N ARG A 87 4.44 -1.92 -19.81
CA ARG A 87 4.62 -2.26 -18.39
C ARG A 87 3.41 -1.84 -17.57
N LEU A 88 2.86 -0.63 -17.79
CA LEU A 88 1.64 -0.14 -17.14
C LEU A 88 0.44 -1.07 -17.37
N HIS A 89 0.27 -1.56 -18.60
CA HIS A 89 -0.83 -2.48 -18.92
C HIS A 89 -0.62 -3.92 -18.42
N THR A 90 0.61 -4.32 -18.12
CA THR A 90 0.91 -5.70 -17.74
C THR A 90 1.12 -5.89 -16.24
N VAL A 91 1.37 -4.82 -15.49
CA VAL A 91 1.50 -4.92 -14.03
C VAL A 91 0.14 -5.19 -13.41
N ARG A 92 0.11 -6.08 -12.44
CA ARG A 92 -1.09 -6.46 -11.69
C ARG A 92 -0.87 -6.15 -10.23
N PHE A 93 -1.66 -5.25 -9.72
CA PHE A 93 -1.63 -4.90 -8.32
C PHE A 93 -2.63 -5.74 -7.53
N HIS A 94 -2.18 -6.16 -6.35
CA HIS A 94 -2.96 -6.85 -5.35
C HIS A 94 -2.76 -6.13 -4.02
N MET A 95 -3.74 -6.23 -3.11
CA MET A 95 -3.61 -5.55 -1.82
C MET A 95 -4.19 -6.39 -0.69
N ILE A 96 -3.46 -6.42 0.41
CA ILE A 96 -3.94 -6.82 1.72
C ILE A 96 -3.81 -5.58 2.59
N ASP A 97 -4.91 -5.11 3.16
CA ASP A 97 -4.92 -3.93 4.02
C ASP A 97 -5.28 -4.27 5.47
N SER A 98 -5.10 -3.30 6.33
CA SER A 98 -5.41 -3.38 7.76
C SER A 98 -6.78 -2.81 8.12
N SER A 99 -7.65 -2.55 7.14
CA SER A 99 -8.98 -1.97 7.39
C SER A 99 -9.79 -2.84 8.34
N GLY A 100 -10.40 -2.22 9.34
CA GLY A 100 -11.19 -2.92 10.38
C GLY A 100 -10.35 -3.64 11.45
N LEU A 101 -9.03 -3.48 11.47
CA LEU A 101 -8.19 -3.93 12.57
C LEU A 101 -7.98 -2.79 13.58
N ALA A 102 -8.87 -2.70 14.57
CA ALA A 102 -8.88 -1.63 15.57
C ALA A 102 -7.52 -1.43 16.26
N ASN A 103 -6.74 -2.50 16.41
CA ASN A 103 -5.41 -2.47 17.03
C ASN A 103 -4.36 -1.76 16.17
N LEU A 104 -4.56 -1.65 14.86
CA LEU A 104 -3.68 -0.93 13.93
C LEU A 104 -4.22 0.45 13.54
N GLU A 105 -5.41 0.79 13.98
CA GLU A 105 -5.98 2.12 13.77
C GLU A 105 -5.30 3.19 14.63
N ARG A 106 -4.67 2.80 15.73
CA ARG A 106 -3.94 3.70 16.63
C ARG A 106 -2.46 3.68 16.28
N SER A 107 -1.88 4.84 16.05
CA SER A 107 -0.45 4.95 15.70
C SER A 107 0.49 4.69 16.88
N ASP A 108 0.03 4.92 18.12
CA ASP A 108 0.79 4.64 19.34
C ASP A 108 1.07 3.13 19.54
N THR A 109 0.19 2.27 19.01
CA THR A 109 0.38 0.82 19.08
C THR A 109 1.50 0.31 18.17
N LYS A 110 1.89 1.05 17.16
CA LYS A 110 2.95 0.64 16.20
C LYS A 110 4.34 0.55 16.84
N LEU A 111 4.56 1.27 17.93
CA LEU A 111 5.83 1.28 18.67
C LEU A 111 5.79 0.37 19.91
N LEU A 112 4.68 -0.33 20.14
CA LEU A 112 4.51 -1.16 21.32
C LEU A 112 5.14 -2.54 21.13
N ALA A 113 6.37 -2.71 21.59
CA ALA A 113 7.10 -3.98 21.57
C ALA A 113 6.68 -4.90 22.74
N HIS A 114 5.40 -5.28 22.79
CA HIS A 114 4.84 -6.15 23.82
C HIS A 114 4.50 -7.52 23.23
N GLY A 115 5.10 -8.61 23.77
CA GLY A 115 4.99 -9.94 23.21
C GLY A 115 3.57 -10.42 22.89
N PRO A 116 2.62 -10.40 23.84
CA PRO A 116 1.23 -10.78 23.56
C PRO A 116 0.55 -9.95 22.47
N PHE A 117 0.90 -8.67 22.37
CA PHE A 117 0.38 -7.80 21.33
C PHE A 117 0.94 -8.16 19.94
N LEU A 118 2.23 -8.46 19.86
CA LEU A 118 2.86 -8.91 18.60
C LEU A 118 2.29 -10.26 18.14
N GLU A 119 2.02 -11.17 19.07
CA GLU A 119 1.34 -12.43 18.75
C GLU A 119 -0.08 -12.23 18.22
N LEU A 120 -0.84 -11.32 18.83
CA LEU A 120 -2.16 -10.94 18.34
C LEU A 120 -2.09 -10.39 16.90
N LEU A 121 -1.16 -9.48 16.63
CA LEU A 121 -0.97 -8.92 15.28
C LEU A 121 -0.55 -10.00 14.28
N ARG A 122 0.30 -10.93 14.71
CA ARG A 122 0.71 -12.07 13.87
C ARG A 122 -0.48 -12.92 13.46
N GLU A 123 -1.35 -13.29 14.40
CA GLU A 123 -2.53 -14.09 14.10
C GLU A 123 -3.55 -13.33 13.23
N GLN A 124 -3.75 -12.03 13.50
CA GLN A 124 -4.60 -11.19 12.64
C GLN A 124 -4.04 -11.11 11.21
N GLY A 125 -2.74 -10.90 11.05
CA GLY A 125 -2.08 -10.87 9.76
C GLY A 125 -2.17 -12.22 9.02
N ARG A 126 -1.99 -13.34 9.75
CA ARG A 126 -2.16 -14.69 9.21
C ARG A 126 -3.57 -14.91 8.68
N THR A 127 -4.59 -14.58 9.47
CA THR A 127 -5.99 -14.71 9.08
C THR A 127 -6.28 -13.88 7.82
N ARG A 128 -5.88 -12.60 7.80
CA ARG A 128 -6.04 -11.74 6.62
C ARG A 128 -5.38 -12.30 5.37
N GLY A 129 -4.14 -12.81 5.51
CA GLY A 129 -3.43 -13.43 4.40
C GLY A 129 -4.12 -14.68 3.89
N GLN A 130 -4.62 -15.54 4.77
CA GLN A 130 -5.36 -16.75 4.42
C GLN A 130 -6.69 -16.42 3.72
N ASP A 131 -7.46 -15.47 4.24
CA ASP A 131 -8.72 -15.03 3.65
C ASP A 131 -8.49 -14.45 2.25
N TRP A 132 -7.45 -13.62 2.10
CA TRP A 132 -7.08 -13.07 0.81
C TRP A 132 -6.70 -14.18 -0.19
N LEU A 133 -5.88 -15.13 0.23
CA LEU A 133 -5.47 -16.26 -0.62
C LEU A 133 -6.66 -17.15 -0.99
N ALA A 134 -7.56 -17.42 -0.07
CA ALA A 134 -8.76 -18.22 -0.34
C ALA A 134 -9.63 -17.58 -1.45
N GLN A 135 -9.68 -16.24 -1.49
CA GLN A 135 -10.51 -15.51 -2.45
C GLN A 135 -9.78 -15.20 -3.77
N HIS A 136 -8.47 -14.97 -3.72
CA HIS A 136 -7.73 -14.34 -4.81
C HIS A 136 -6.48 -15.10 -5.31
N ALA A 137 -6.13 -16.26 -4.74
CA ALA A 137 -4.93 -16.99 -5.16
C ALA A 137 -4.93 -17.31 -6.67
N THR A 138 -6.08 -17.59 -7.25
CA THR A 138 -6.22 -17.88 -8.68
C THR A 138 -6.05 -16.67 -9.59
N ALA A 139 -6.11 -15.45 -9.05
CA ALA A 139 -5.88 -14.20 -9.78
C ALA A 139 -4.39 -13.93 -10.02
N ILE A 140 -3.52 -14.44 -9.15
CA ILE A 140 -2.06 -14.25 -9.25
C ILE A 140 -1.58 -14.82 -10.60
N GLY A 141 -0.80 -14.02 -11.31
CA GLY A 141 -0.32 -14.37 -12.65
C GLY A 141 -1.34 -14.14 -13.78
N ARG A 142 -2.60 -13.84 -13.48
CA ARG A 142 -3.69 -13.72 -14.46
C ARG A 142 -4.28 -12.32 -14.57
N HIS A 143 -4.76 -11.74 -13.46
CA HIS A 143 -5.38 -10.41 -13.44
C HIS A 143 -5.15 -9.72 -12.11
N ALA A 144 -5.23 -8.39 -12.09
CA ALA A 144 -5.17 -7.59 -10.88
C ALA A 144 -6.40 -7.81 -9.99
N THR A 145 -6.22 -7.76 -8.67
CA THR A 145 -7.32 -7.76 -7.69
C THR A 145 -7.54 -6.38 -7.06
N LEU A 146 -6.64 -5.43 -7.33
CA LEU A 146 -6.75 -4.05 -6.91
C LEU A 146 -7.01 -3.17 -8.13
N ASP A 147 -8.10 -2.42 -8.10
CA ASP A 147 -8.32 -1.32 -9.02
C ASP A 147 -7.59 -0.07 -8.52
N VAL A 148 -6.42 0.18 -9.09
CA VAL A 148 -5.57 1.31 -8.69
C VAL A 148 -6.24 2.65 -8.99
N GLN A 149 -7.02 2.75 -10.08
CA GLN A 149 -7.73 3.97 -10.42
C GLN A 149 -8.83 4.27 -9.40
N ALA A 150 -9.68 3.29 -9.09
CA ALA A 150 -10.75 3.49 -8.11
C ALA A 150 -10.23 3.76 -6.68
N CYS A 151 -9.06 3.23 -6.32
CA CYS A 151 -8.52 3.38 -4.97
C CYS A 151 -7.71 4.66 -4.77
N PHE A 152 -7.04 5.19 -5.80
CA PHE A 152 -6.04 6.26 -5.65
C PHE A 152 -6.32 7.53 -6.47
N THR A 153 -7.38 7.59 -7.23
CA THR A 153 -7.88 8.83 -7.87
C THR A 153 -9.15 9.31 -7.21
#